data_1a462e5fdd7ab1a87a15829e283e59e0
#
_entry.id   1a462e5fdd7ab1a87a15829e283e59e0
#
_cell.length_a   1.000
_cell.length_b   1.000
_cell.length_c   1.000
_cell.angle_alpha   90.00
_cell.angle_beta   90.00
_cell.angle_gamma   90.00
#
_symmetry.space_group_name_H-M   'P 1'
#
loop_
_entity.id
_entity.type
_entity.pdbx_description
1 polymer ?
#
loop_
_entity_poly.entity_id
_entity_poly.type
_entity_poly.pdbx_seq_one_letter_code
_entity_poly.pdbx_strand_id
1 'polypeptide(L)'
;MKIMDIKEKIHATTEELLSNMERLVAIDSQLGTPAEGMPFGEGPAKVLHEALQIADELGFKTVNLDNYCGYAEMGEGEEIVGIAGHLDIVPAGGDWTYDPFKLTREGDYVYGRGTTDDKGPVMEALYAMKLLRDSGVKLNKRVRLIMGCNEENGSRCMEHYNEVAEELSCGFTPDASYPCIHGEKGMLGMLATSKNTKIISINGGFVFNAVCDACTAEIPAEEGLKDRLEAAFAETKLQEYKVTEEDGKISIYAKGVSAHASTPAFGVNAAGVIFDCLAKAGFEDDFVEFYNSHIGTACDGSGIGLK
;
A
#
# COMPACT_ATOMS: atom_id res chain seq x y z
N MET A 1 36.24 -9.44 -5.42
CA MET A 1 35.35 -10.55 -4.97
C MET A 1 34.76 -11.23 -6.20
N LYS A 2 34.80 -12.57 -6.30
CA LYS A 2 34.20 -13.29 -7.44
C LYS A 2 32.70 -13.44 -7.22
N ILE A 3 31.90 -13.43 -8.30
CA ILE A 3 30.41 -13.53 -8.23
C ILE A 3 29.94 -14.79 -7.50
N MET A 4 30.64 -15.92 -7.66
CA MET A 4 30.33 -17.17 -6.93
C MET A 4 30.49 -17.04 -5.41
N ASP A 5 31.52 -16.30 -4.95
CA ASP A 5 31.77 -16.03 -3.53
C ASP A 5 30.65 -15.18 -2.89
N ILE A 6 30.05 -14.24 -3.66
CA ILE A 6 28.91 -13.42 -3.19
C ILE A 6 27.66 -14.28 -2.98
N LYS A 7 27.32 -15.16 -3.93
CA LYS A 7 26.15 -16.03 -3.82
C LYS A 7 26.20 -16.94 -2.60
N GLU A 8 27.36 -17.56 -2.34
CA GLU A 8 27.55 -18.39 -1.16
C GLU A 8 27.37 -17.61 0.13
N LYS A 9 27.86 -16.37 0.19
CA LYS A 9 27.69 -15.49 1.36
C LYS A 9 26.23 -15.06 1.54
N ILE A 10 25.52 -14.75 0.46
CA ILE A 10 24.08 -14.44 0.52
C ILE A 10 23.31 -15.63 1.08
N HIS A 11 23.54 -16.83 0.56
CA HIS A 11 22.89 -18.04 1.08
C HIS A 11 23.21 -18.30 2.55
N ALA A 12 24.44 -18.04 2.99
CA ALA A 12 24.85 -18.23 4.38
C ALA A 12 24.14 -17.25 5.35
N THR A 13 23.68 -16.09 4.87
CA THR A 13 22.97 -15.09 5.69
C THR A 13 21.44 -15.16 5.60
N THR A 14 20.89 -16.01 4.73
CA THR A 14 19.44 -16.06 4.46
C THR A 14 18.61 -16.34 5.71
N GLU A 15 18.99 -17.32 6.52
CA GLU A 15 18.23 -17.68 7.73
C GLU A 15 18.28 -16.57 8.78
N GLU A 16 19.41 -15.88 8.95
CA GLU A 16 19.54 -14.74 9.84
C GLU A 16 18.68 -13.54 9.34
N LEU A 17 18.70 -13.28 8.03
CA LEU A 17 17.86 -12.26 7.39
C LEU A 17 16.36 -12.54 7.62
N LEU A 18 15.92 -13.77 7.35
CA LEU A 18 14.52 -14.16 7.53
C LEU A 18 14.09 -14.07 9.00
N SER A 19 14.95 -14.45 9.94
CA SER A 19 14.67 -14.30 11.37
C SER A 19 14.51 -12.83 11.78
N ASN A 20 15.33 -11.94 11.25
CA ASN A 20 15.20 -10.51 11.52
C ASN A 20 13.99 -9.88 10.77
N MET A 21 13.68 -10.35 9.57
CA MET A 21 12.46 -9.93 8.84
C MET A 21 11.19 -10.31 9.62
N GLU A 22 11.16 -11.50 10.25
CA GLU A 22 10.03 -11.95 11.08
C GLU A 22 9.75 -10.96 12.23
N ARG A 23 10.79 -10.41 12.86
CA ARG A 23 10.67 -9.38 13.92
C ARG A 23 9.94 -8.13 13.41
N LEU A 24 10.23 -7.70 12.19
CA LEU A 24 9.57 -6.54 11.58
C LEU A 24 8.14 -6.85 11.11
N VAL A 25 7.93 -8.01 10.49
CA VAL A 25 6.61 -8.44 10.02
C VAL A 25 5.63 -8.61 11.18
N ALA A 26 6.10 -9.07 12.35
CA ALA A 26 5.29 -9.25 13.54
C ALA A 26 4.69 -7.93 14.11
N ILE A 27 5.17 -6.78 13.64
CA ILE A 27 4.69 -5.47 14.11
C ILE A 27 3.69 -4.91 13.09
N ASP A 28 2.45 -4.69 13.52
CA ASP A 28 1.47 -3.94 12.77
C ASP A 28 1.86 -2.45 12.75
N SER A 29 2.43 -2.02 11.63
CA SER A 29 2.96 -0.67 11.42
C SER A 29 2.09 0.19 10.50
N GLN A 30 0.78 -0.06 10.47
CA GLN A 30 -0.18 0.81 9.80
C GLN A 30 -0.16 2.22 10.42
N LEU A 31 -0.51 3.22 9.60
CA LEU A 31 -0.74 4.58 10.09
C LEU A 31 -1.74 4.57 11.25
N GLY A 32 -1.33 5.05 12.39
CA GLY A 32 -2.13 5.14 13.61
C GLY A 32 -2.43 6.58 14.02
N THR A 33 -3.08 6.72 15.16
CA THR A 33 -3.33 8.04 15.74
C THR A 33 -2.02 8.64 16.25
N PRO A 34 -1.65 9.86 15.82
CA PRO A 34 -0.47 10.54 16.32
C PRO A 34 -0.53 10.77 17.84
N ALA A 35 0.62 10.60 18.49
CA ALA A 35 0.81 10.87 19.91
C ALA A 35 2.17 11.54 20.15
N GLU A 36 2.45 11.96 21.38
CA GLU A 36 3.73 12.57 21.73
C GLU A 36 4.90 11.63 21.40
N GLY A 37 5.84 12.10 20.58
CA GLY A 37 6.96 11.31 20.09
C GLY A 37 6.59 10.19 19.11
N MET A 38 5.36 10.09 18.65
CA MET A 38 4.87 9.08 17.73
C MET A 38 4.04 9.75 16.60
N PRO A 39 4.68 10.43 15.65
CA PRO A 39 3.99 11.26 14.66
C PRO A 39 3.02 10.49 13.75
N PHE A 40 3.24 9.20 13.58
CA PHE A 40 2.43 8.31 12.75
C PHE A 40 1.75 7.19 13.56
N GLY A 41 1.74 7.31 14.91
CA GLY A 41 1.17 6.33 15.82
C GLY A 41 2.18 5.32 16.34
N GLU A 42 1.70 4.43 17.21
CA GLU A 42 2.52 3.49 17.97
C GLU A 42 3.19 2.41 17.09
N GLY A 43 2.45 1.88 16.10
CA GLY A 43 2.96 0.83 15.21
C GLY A 43 4.18 1.24 14.40
N PRO A 44 4.14 2.35 13.63
CA PRO A 44 5.30 2.89 12.93
C PRO A 44 6.49 3.22 13.84
N ALA A 45 6.25 3.77 15.03
CA ALA A 45 7.33 4.04 15.99
C ALA A 45 7.98 2.73 16.50
N LYS A 46 7.20 1.71 16.80
CA LYS A 46 7.70 0.40 17.24
C LYS A 46 8.54 -0.29 16.18
N VAL A 47 8.07 -0.34 14.94
CA VAL A 47 8.81 -1.01 13.87
C VAL A 47 10.12 -0.30 13.55
N LEU A 48 10.16 1.04 13.64
CA LEU A 48 11.39 1.80 13.49
C LEU A 48 12.41 1.46 14.59
N HIS A 49 11.98 1.43 15.85
CA HIS A 49 12.85 1.05 16.96
C HIS A 49 13.41 -0.37 16.77
N GLU A 50 12.58 -1.31 16.36
CA GLU A 50 13.00 -2.69 16.10
C GLU A 50 14.01 -2.77 14.94
N ALA A 51 13.77 -2.05 13.83
CA ALA A 51 14.69 -2.01 12.70
C ALA A 51 16.04 -1.38 13.04
N LEU A 52 16.04 -0.28 13.81
CA LEU A 52 17.26 0.34 14.30
C LEU A 52 18.01 -0.55 15.28
N GLN A 53 17.31 -1.28 16.15
CA GLN A 53 17.91 -2.27 17.04
C GLN A 53 18.56 -3.40 16.25
N ILE A 54 17.91 -3.96 15.23
CA ILE A 54 18.49 -4.97 14.34
C ILE A 54 19.76 -4.44 13.68
N ALA A 55 19.72 -3.20 13.17
CA ALA A 55 20.89 -2.59 12.54
C ALA A 55 22.05 -2.38 13.52
N ASP A 56 21.77 -1.99 14.77
CA ASP A 56 22.77 -1.87 15.83
C ASP A 56 23.37 -3.24 16.23
N GLU A 57 22.53 -4.26 16.40
CA GLU A 57 22.95 -5.66 16.62
C GLU A 57 23.88 -6.18 15.52
N LEU A 58 23.64 -5.77 14.26
CA LEU A 58 24.47 -6.06 13.11
C LEU A 58 25.74 -5.15 13.03
N GLY A 59 25.92 -4.20 13.96
CA GLY A 59 27.12 -3.36 14.09
C GLY A 59 27.13 -2.12 13.19
N PHE A 60 26.00 -1.62 12.78
CA PHE A 60 25.88 -0.33 12.09
C PHE A 60 25.75 0.84 13.08
N LYS A 61 26.14 2.02 12.63
CA LYS A 61 25.79 3.25 13.34
C LYS A 61 24.33 3.59 13.02
N THR A 62 23.50 3.74 14.05
CA THR A 62 22.07 4.03 13.91
C THR A 62 21.71 5.39 14.46
N VAL A 63 20.72 6.04 13.84
CA VAL A 63 20.14 7.30 14.30
C VAL A 63 18.64 7.25 14.10
N ASN A 64 17.90 7.65 15.14
CA ASN A 64 16.47 7.89 15.09
C ASN A 64 16.23 9.40 14.90
N LEU A 65 15.43 9.77 13.93
CA LEU A 65 15.02 11.14 13.62
C LEU A 65 13.57 11.33 14.06
N ASP A 66 13.36 11.54 15.36
CA ASP A 66 12.09 11.90 16.00
C ASP A 66 10.93 10.92 15.71
N ASN A 67 11.23 9.65 15.45
CA ASN A 67 10.28 8.63 15.02
C ASN A 67 9.52 8.94 13.71
N TYR A 68 9.95 9.93 12.92
CA TYR A 68 9.53 10.10 11.53
C TYR A 68 10.22 9.09 10.62
N CYS A 69 11.52 8.93 10.82
CA CYS A 69 12.37 7.94 10.16
C CYS A 69 13.62 7.71 11.00
N GLY A 70 14.45 6.79 10.56
CA GLY A 70 15.78 6.59 11.11
C GLY A 70 16.72 6.08 10.02
N TYR A 71 17.97 5.90 10.36
CA TYR A 71 18.91 5.33 9.40
C TYR A 71 19.98 4.45 10.03
N ALA A 72 20.49 3.51 9.24
CA ALA A 72 21.71 2.76 9.49
C ALA A 72 22.80 3.24 8.53
N GLU A 73 24.04 3.46 9.01
CA GLU A 73 25.11 4.02 8.22
C GLU A 73 26.42 3.24 8.37
N MET A 74 27.17 3.15 7.28
CA MET A 74 28.54 2.64 7.26
C MET A 74 29.42 3.43 6.29
N GLY A 75 30.74 3.23 6.37
CA GLY A 75 31.73 3.92 5.52
C GLY A 75 32.16 5.25 6.11
N GLU A 76 33.03 5.93 5.36
CA GLU A 76 33.64 7.21 5.73
C GLU A 76 33.60 8.17 4.53
N GLY A 77 33.68 9.46 4.78
CA GLY A 77 33.70 10.50 3.76
C GLY A 77 32.59 11.53 3.91
N GLU A 78 32.64 12.56 3.07
CA GLU A 78 31.69 13.66 3.10
C GLU A 78 30.39 13.30 2.33
N GLU A 79 30.52 12.60 1.21
CA GLU A 79 29.41 12.22 0.35
C GLU A 79 28.64 11.00 0.91
N ILE A 80 27.31 11.02 0.73
CA ILE A 80 26.41 9.96 1.20
C ILE A 80 25.67 9.37 0.00
N VAL A 81 25.75 8.05 -0.14
CA VAL A 81 24.88 7.25 -1.02
C VAL A 81 23.71 6.77 -0.19
N GLY A 82 22.52 7.23 -0.51
CA GLY A 82 21.27 6.85 0.18
C GLY A 82 20.63 5.62 -0.43
N ILE A 83 20.09 4.78 0.45
CA ILE A 83 19.11 3.74 0.11
C ILE A 83 17.86 4.11 0.91
N ALA A 84 16.77 4.44 0.22
CA ALA A 84 15.54 4.87 0.89
C ALA A 84 14.48 3.77 0.80
N GLY A 85 14.07 3.26 1.96
CA GLY A 85 12.96 2.32 2.09
C GLY A 85 12.03 2.73 3.23
N HIS A 86 10.95 1.98 3.44
CA HIS A 86 9.97 2.27 4.48
C HIS A 86 9.57 1.05 5.30
N LEU A 87 9.00 1.31 6.47
CA LEU A 87 8.60 0.29 7.43
C LEU A 87 7.10 0.32 7.74
N ASP A 88 6.42 1.41 7.37
CA ASP A 88 4.96 1.47 7.45
C ASP A 88 4.33 0.58 6.37
N ILE A 89 3.08 0.24 6.58
CA ILE A 89 2.34 -0.70 5.74
C ILE A 89 0.92 -0.20 5.51
N VAL A 90 0.33 -0.56 4.37
CA VAL A 90 -1.11 -0.45 4.17
C VAL A 90 -1.86 -1.43 5.07
N PRO A 91 -3.17 -1.22 5.34
CA PRO A 91 -4.00 -2.16 6.06
C PRO A 91 -3.86 -3.58 5.51
N ALA A 92 -3.77 -4.57 6.40
CA ALA A 92 -3.66 -5.96 5.98
C ALA A 92 -4.90 -6.40 5.16
N GLY A 93 -6.08 -5.87 5.50
CA GLY A 93 -7.34 -6.29 4.87
C GLY A 93 -7.79 -7.67 5.37
N GLY A 94 -8.77 -8.25 4.64
CA GLY A 94 -9.26 -9.61 4.88
C GLY A 94 -8.67 -10.63 3.91
N ASP A 95 -9.15 -11.87 4.00
CA ASP A 95 -8.90 -12.96 3.02
C ASP A 95 -7.44 -13.41 2.88
N TRP A 96 -6.62 -13.29 3.94
CA TRP A 96 -5.28 -13.86 3.98
C TRP A 96 -5.33 -15.38 4.19
N THR A 97 -4.52 -16.11 3.41
CA THR A 97 -4.33 -17.55 3.62
C THR A 97 -3.50 -17.83 4.88
N TYR A 98 -2.54 -16.97 5.18
CA TYR A 98 -1.68 -17.02 6.37
C TYR A 98 -1.88 -15.76 7.20
N ASP A 99 -1.51 -15.79 8.48
CA ASP A 99 -1.52 -14.59 9.33
C ASP A 99 -0.60 -13.50 8.74
N PRO A 100 -1.12 -12.30 8.41
CA PRO A 100 -0.34 -11.23 7.80
C PRO A 100 0.80 -10.72 8.70
N PHE A 101 0.71 -10.88 10.02
CA PHE A 101 1.71 -10.43 10.98
C PHE A 101 2.60 -11.56 11.51
N LYS A 102 2.65 -12.66 10.77
CA LYS A 102 3.56 -13.79 11.03
C LYS A 102 4.27 -14.16 9.73
N LEU A 103 5.60 -14.11 9.74
CA LEU A 103 6.37 -14.58 8.60
C LEU A 103 6.18 -16.08 8.41
N THR A 104 5.46 -16.49 7.37
CA THR A 104 5.21 -17.89 7.04
C THR A 104 6.04 -18.28 5.82
N ARG A 105 6.83 -19.34 5.94
CA ARG A 105 7.63 -19.89 4.83
C ARG A 105 7.00 -21.15 4.27
N GLU A 106 6.81 -21.17 2.96
CA GLU A 106 6.36 -22.37 2.22
C GLU A 106 7.22 -22.55 0.97
N GLY A 107 8.06 -23.56 0.98
CA GLY A 107 9.04 -23.80 -0.08
C GLY A 107 10.04 -22.66 -0.19
N ASP A 108 10.08 -22.04 -1.37
CA ASP A 108 10.97 -20.91 -1.69
C ASP A 108 10.29 -19.53 -1.47
N TYR A 109 9.08 -19.52 -0.94
CA TYR A 109 8.31 -18.30 -0.71
C TYR A 109 8.15 -17.97 0.78
N VAL A 110 8.09 -16.69 1.07
CA VAL A 110 7.73 -16.16 2.39
C VAL A 110 6.49 -15.27 2.26
N TYR A 111 5.59 -15.39 3.21
CA TYR A 111 4.31 -14.70 3.25
C TYR A 111 4.19 -13.89 4.52
N GLY A 112 3.70 -12.66 4.39
CA GLY A 112 3.44 -11.73 5.47
C GLY A 112 3.24 -10.31 4.93
N ARG A 113 2.56 -9.43 5.66
CA ARG A 113 2.40 -8.04 5.27
C ARG A 113 3.74 -7.30 5.38
N GLY A 114 4.17 -6.65 4.29
CA GLY A 114 5.46 -5.95 4.22
C GLY A 114 6.63 -6.82 3.75
N THR A 115 6.44 -8.10 3.43
CA THR A 115 7.54 -8.95 2.91
C THR A 115 8.04 -8.52 1.54
N THR A 116 7.21 -7.86 0.75
CA THR A 116 7.54 -7.33 -0.58
C THR A 116 7.63 -5.81 -0.57
N ASP A 117 6.79 -5.16 0.22
CA ASP A 117 6.55 -3.72 0.27
C ASP A 117 6.46 -3.28 1.75
N ASP A 118 7.49 -2.71 2.37
CA ASP A 118 8.90 -2.60 1.91
C ASP A 118 9.86 -3.16 2.98
N LYS A 119 9.33 -3.78 4.08
CA LYS A 119 10.15 -4.34 5.19
C LYS A 119 11.17 -5.40 4.69
N GLY A 120 10.78 -6.21 3.70
CA GLY A 120 11.66 -7.19 3.08
C GLY A 120 12.84 -6.52 2.36
N PRO A 121 12.60 -5.66 1.34
CA PRO A 121 13.66 -4.92 0.65
C PRO A 121 14.54 -4.08 1.58
N VAL A 122 13.98 -3.47 2.63
CA VAL A 122 14.77 -2.79 3.68
C VAL A 122 15.75 -3.76 4.35
N MET A 123 15.29 -4.96 4.73
CA MET A 123 16.16 -5.98 5.31
C MET A 123 17.19 -6.49 4.32
N GLU A 124 16.83 -6.70 3.06
CA GLU A 124 17.75 -7.10 1.99
C GLU A 124 18.84 -6.04 1.79
N ALA A 125 18.49 -4.75 1.78
CA ALA A 125 19.42 -3.64 1.69
C ALA A 125 20.39 -3.61 2.89
N LEU A 126 19.89 -3.80 4.11
CA LEU A 126 20.70 -3.85 5.32
C LEU A 126 21.71 -5.00 5.28
N TYR A 127 21.28 -6.17 4.82
CA TYR A 127 22.15 -7.35 4.67
C TYR A 127 23.14 -7.20 3.50
N ALA A 128 22.78 -6.52 2.42
CA ALA A 128 23.72 -6.17 1.36
C ALA A 128 24.83 -5.23 1.88
N MET A 129 24.48 -4.24 2.70
CA MET A 129 25.46 -3.39 3.39
C MET A 129 26.36 -4.21 4.32
N LYS A 130 25.79 -5.13 5.12
CA LYS A 130 26.55 -6.05 5.99
C LYS A 130 27.56 -6.87 5.19
N LEU A 131 27.12 -7.49 4.10
CA LEU A 131 27.99 -8.32 3.24
C LEU A 131 29.13 -7.49 2.61
N LEU A 132 28.88 -6.25 2.18
CA LEU A 132 29.92 -5.35 1.68
C LEU A 132 30.96 -5.03 2.76
N ARG A 133 30.52 -4.65 3.94
CA ARG A 133 31.39 -4.37 5.08
C ARG A 133 32.24 -5.58 5.48
N ASP A 134 31.58 -6.74 5.66
CA ASP A 134 32.24 -7.99 6.10
C ASP A 134 33.18 -8.56 5.03
N SER A 135 33.03 -8.12 3.78
CA SER A 135 33.94 -8.44 2.68
C SER A 135 35.19 -7.58 2.65
N GLY A 136 35.32 -6.59 3.56
CA GLY A 136 36.48 -5.71 3.66
C GLY A 136 36.61 -4.72 2.50
N VAL A 137 35.53 -4.48 1.76
CA VAL A 137 35.49 -3.46 0.70
C VAL A 137 35.64 -2.08 1.34
N LYS A 138 36.67 -1.34 0.92
CA LYS A 138 36.84 0.04 1.34
C LYS A 138 35.94 0.95 0.52
N LEU A 139 35.03 1.62 1.20
CA LEU A 139 34.18 2.63 0.60
C LEU A 139 34.85 3.99 0.70
N ASN A 140 34.66 4.83 -0.32
CA ASN A 140 35.10 6.23 -0.34
C ASN A 140 33.95 7.20 -0.09
N LYS A 141 32.78 6.68 0.21
CA LYS A 141 31.56 7.41 0.58
C LYS A 141 30.86 6.67 1.72
N ARG A 142 30.07 7.39 2.47
CA ARG A 142 29.13 6.76 3.42
C ARG A 142 27.98 6.10 2.64
N VAL A 143 27.49 4.98 3.13
CA VAL A 143 26.25 4.36 2.65
C VAL A 143 25.26 4.41 3.79
N ARG A 144 24.08 4.98 3.51
CA ARG A 144 23.03 5.21 4.50
C ARG A 144 21.73 4.56 4.03
N LEU A 145 21.22 3.60 4.80
CA LEU A 145 19.88 3.04 4.63
C LEU A 145 18.92 3.86 5.49
N ILE A 146 18.03 4.58 4.85
CA ILE A 146 16.97 5.36 5.47
C ILE A 146 15.73 4.46 5.57
N MET A 147 15.11 4.43 6.74
CA MET A 147 13.92 3.63 7.06
C MET A 147 12.80 4.59 7.44
N GLY A 148 11.92 4.88 6.49
CA GLY A 148 10.77 5.77 6.63
C GLY A 148 9.60 5.13 7.37
N CYS A 149 8.72 5.94 7.94
CA CYS A 149 7.55 5.47 8.70
C CYS A 149 6.22 6.03 8.18
N ASN A 150 6.19 6.60 6.98
CA ASN A 150 4.97 7.18 6.40
C ASN A 150 5.03 7.29 4.87
N GLU A 151 5.63 6.34 4.19
CA GLU A 151 5.69 6.32 2.71
C GLU A 151 4.29 6.17 2.13
N GLU A 152 3.53 5.18 2.58
CA GLU A 152 2.19 4.80 2.14
C GLU A 152 1.13 5.92 2.31
N ASN A 153 1.43 6.94 3.09
CA ASN A 153 0.50 8.00 3.45
C ASN A 153 1.11 9.41 3.25
N GLY A 154 1.90 9.58 2.18
CA GLY A 154 2.37 10.88 1.71
C GLY A 154 3.79 11.27 2.09
N SER A 155 4.64 10.31 2.48
CA SER A 155 6.12 10.44 2.62
C SER A 155 6.60 11.60 3.50
N ARG A 156 5.82 12.01 4.52
CA ARG A 156 6.21 13.05 5.50
C ARG A 156 7.48 12.68 6.28
N CYS A 157 7.79 11.39 6.36
CA CYS A 157 9.05 10.90 6.91
C CYS A 157 10.27 11.40 6.12
N MET A 158 10.19 11.46 4.79
CA MET A 158 11.26 11.98 3.95
C MET A 158 11.29 13.51 3.92
N GLU A 159 10.17 14.18 4.07
CA GLU A 159 10.14 15.64 4.29
C GLU A 159 10.95 15.99 5.54
N HIS A 160 10.65 15.30 6.67
CA HIS A 160 11.38 15.51 7.92
C HIS A 160 12.87 15.16 7.80
N TYR A 161 13.22 14.05 7.11
CA TYR A 161 14.63 13.71 6.84
C TYR A 161 15.36 14.86 6.15
N ASN A 162 14.76 15.44 5.11
CA ASN A 162 15.36 16.54 4.35
C ASN A 162 15.51 17.84 5.18
N GLU A 163 14.72 18.02 6.23
CA GLU A 163 14.79 19.18 7.11
C GLU A 163 15.92 19.07 8.15
N VAL A 164 16.18 17.84 8.66
CA VAL A 164 17.03 17.66 9.86
C VAL A 164 18.30 16.87 9.61
N ALA A 165 18.44 16.21 8.46
CA ALA A 165 19.59 15.35 8.15
C ALA A 165 20.46 15.92 7.02
N GLU A 166 21.63 15.30 6.84
CA GLU A 166 22.54 15.64 5.75
C GLU A 166 21.99 15.25 4.39
N GLU A 167 22.23 16.07 3.38
CA GLU A 167 21.83 15.84 2.00
C GLU A 167 22.53 14.61 1.40
N LEU A 168 21.79 13.84 0.61
CA LEU A 168 22.30 12.68 -0.12
C LEU A 168 22.95 13.14 -1.44
N SER A 169 24.14 12.65 -1.74
CA SER A 169 24.81 12.93 -3.03
C SER A 169 24.13 12.18 -4.19
N CYS A 170 23.63 10.98 -3.93
CA CYS A 170 22.84 10.16 -4.84
C CYS A 170 22.19 9.03 -4.03
N GLY A 171 21.29 8.28 -4.66
CA GLY A 171 20.64 7.15 -3.98
C GLY A 171 19.71 6.40 -4.91
N PHE A 172 19.07 5.40 -4.34
CA PHE A 172 17.99 4.63 -4.97
C PHE A 172 17.01 4.15 -3.89
N THR A 173 15.82 3.75 -4.33
CA THR A 173 14.86 3.02 -3.50
C THR A 173 14.76 1.57 -3.98
N PRO A 174 14.76 0.57 -3.08
CA PRO A 174 14.53 -0.83 -3.43
C PRO A 174 13.05 -1.18 -3.52
N ASP A 175 12.16 -0.24 -3.27
CA ASP A 175 10.70 -0.37 -3.20
C ASP A 175 10.06 -0.45 -4.58
N ALA A 176 10.57 -1.32 -5.44
CA ALA A 176 10.03 -1.57 -6.77
C ALA A 176 10.68 -2.77 -7.46
N SER A 177 10.22 -3.07 -8.67
CA SER A 177 10.78 -4.14 -9.49
C SER A 177 12.18 -3.80 -10.02
N TYR A 178 13.06 -4.80 -10.08
CA TYR A 178 14.39 -4.69 -10.65
C TYR A 178 14.39 -5.02 -12.17
N PRO A 179 15.37 -4.54 -12.96
CA PRO A 179 16.58 -3.84 -12.53
C PRO A 179 16.45 -2.32 -12.36
N CYS A 180 15.47 -1.68 -12.96
CA CYS A 180 15.28 -0.22 -12.88
C CYS A 180 13.88 0.16 -13.36
N ILE A 181 13.20 0.99 -12.60
CA ILE A 181 11.98 1.70 -13.03
C ILE A 181 12.42 2.98 -13.74
N HIS A 182 12.00 3.17 -14.97
CA HIS A 182 12.35 4.33 -15.82
C HIS A 182 11.15 5.24 -16.12
N GLY A 183 9.98 4.92 -15.58
CA GLY A 183 8.76 5.71 -15.76
C GLY A 183 7.68 5.28 -14.78
N GLU A 184 6.92 6.23 -14.29
CA GLU A 184 5.84 6.02 -13.34
C GLU A 184 4.53 6.61 -13.89
N LYS A 185 3.39 6.05 -13.47
CA LYS A 185 2.08 6.60 -13.79
C LYS A 185 1.83 7.84 -12.93
N GLY A 186 1.29 8.88 -13.54
CA GLY A 186 0.79 10.03 -12.79
C GLY A 186 -0.38 9.64 -11.89
N MET A 187 -0.48 10.27 -10.73
CA MET A 187 -1.57 10.08 -9.77
C MET A 187 -2.42 11.34 -9.68
N LEU A 188 -3.74 11.19 -9.85
CA LEU A 188 -4.72 12.26 -9.70
C LEU A 188 -5.85 11.79 -8.79
N GLY A 189 -5.93 12.35 -7.60
CA GLY A 189 -7.04 12.14 -6.67
C GLY A 189 -8.12 13.20 -6.88
N MET A 190 -9.37 12.79 -7.03
CA MET A 190 -10.52 13.69 -7.13
C MET A 190 -11.62 13.30 -6.16
N LEU A 191 -12.26 14.30 -5.57
CA LEU A 191 -13.45 14.14 -4.74
C LEU A 191 -14.66 14.72 -5.49
N ALA A 192 -15.61 13.86 -5.87
CA ALA A 192 -16.88 14.27 -6.41
C ALA A 192 -17.95 14.28 -5.31
N THR A 193 -18.70 15.36 -5.18
CA THR A 193 -19.79 15.49 -4.21
C THR A 193 -21.06 15.99 -4.89
N SER A 194 -22.22 15.49 -4.46
CA SER A 194 -23.53 15.99 -4.90
C SER A 194 -24.37 16.44 -3.70
N LYS A 195 -25.13 17.50 -3.90
CA LYS A 195 -26.14 17.98 -2.94
C LYS A 195 -27.57 17.62 -3.36
N ASN A 196 -27.75 17.13 -4.58
CA ASN A 196 -29.04 16.87 -5.22
C ASN A 196 -29.24 15.39 -5.54
N THR A 197 -28.67 14.50 -4.76
CA THR A 197 -28.86 13.05 -4.93
C THR A 197 -30.06 12.58 -4.12
N LYS A 198 -30.80 11.62 -4.67
CA LYS A 198 -31.85 10.85 -3.97
C LYS A 198 -31.24 9.65 -3.23
N ILE A 199 -29.97 9.32 -3.45
CA ILE A 199 -29.26 8.24 -2.73
C ILE A 199 -29.23 8.59 -1.25
N ILE A 200 -29.80 7.72 -0.41
CA ILE A 200 -29.87 7.92 1.04
C ILE A 200 -28.50 7.70 1.67
N SER A 201 -27.81 6.63 1.28
CA SER A 201 -26.45 6.33 1.69
C SER A 201 -25.73 5.49 0.63
N ILE A 202 -24.40 5.64 0.55
CA ILE A 202 -23.53 4.73 -0.19
C ILE A 202 -22.22 4.60 0.58
N ASN A 203 -21.78 3.36 0.81
CA ASN A 203 -20.55 3.09 1.55
C ASN A 203 -19.80 1.93 0.88
N GLY A 204 -18.52 2.14 0.59
CA GLY A 204 -17.67 1.11 -0.01
C GLY A 204 -16.24 1.58 -0.18
N GLY A 205 -15.34 0.60 -0.37
CA GLY A 205 -13.90 0.84 -0.46
C GLY A 205 -13.24 1.16 0.89
N PHE A 206 -11.98 0.78 1.04
CA PHE A 206 -11.21 1.01 2.27
C PHE A 206 -10.09 2.02 2.08
N VAL A 207 -9.48 2.07 0.88
CA VAL A 207 -8.33 2.90 0.55
C VAL A 207 -8.45 3.45 -0.87
N PHE A 208 -7.85 4.63 -1.12
CA PHE A 208 -7.94 5.31 -2.42
C PHE A 208 -7.16 4.61 -3.54
N ASN A 209 -6.16 3.82 -3.20
CA ASN A 209 -5.31 3.10 -4.15
C ASN A 209 -5.79 1.67 -4.45
N ALA A 210 -7.01 1.30 -4.04
CA ALA A 210 -7.61 0.01 -4.35
C ALA A 210 -8.98 0.14 -5.01
N VAL A 211 -9.30 -0.78 -5.92
CA VAL A 211 -10.63 -0.94 -6.49
C VAL A 211 -11.61 -1.33 -5.40
N CYS A 212 -12.75 -0.65 -5.32
CA CYS A 212 -13.81 -0.92 -4.35
C CYS A 212 -14.39 -2.33 -4.58
N ASP A 213 -14.04 -3.26 -3.72
CA ASP A 213 -14.42 -4.68 -3.79
C ASP A 213 -15.74 -5.02 -3.10
N ALA A 214 -16.24 -4.13 -2.24
CA ALA A 214 -17.56 -4.27 -1.62
C ALA A 214 -18.19 -2.90 -1.45
N CYS A 215 -19.50 -2.81 -1.73
CA CYS A 215 -20.26 -1.58 -1.58
C CYS A 215 -21.71 -1.87 -1.13
N THR A 216 -22.23 -1.00 -0.26
CA THR A 216 -23.62 -0.96 0.12
C THR A 216 -24.23 0.38 -0.29
N ALA A 217 -25.49 0.38 -0.71
CA ALA A 217 -26.24 1.59 -0.98
C ALA A 217 -27.69 1.47 -0.47
N GLU A 218 -28.27 2.58 -0.05
CA GLU A 218 -29.70 2.72 0.23
C GLU A 218 -30.29 3.81 -0.65
N ILE A 219 -31.45 3.50 -1.26
CA ILE A 219 -32.22 4.43 -2.09
C ILE A 219 -33.72 4.39 -1.72
N PRO A 220 -34.51 5.42 -2.03
CA PRO A 220 -35.95 5.34 -1.90
C PRO A 220 -36.55 4.23 -2.77
N ALA A 221 -37.55 3.53 -2.25
CA ALA A 221 -38.30 2.55 -3.04
C ALA A 221 -39.23 3.28 -4.02
N GLU A 222 -39.27 2.78 -5.26
CA GLU A 222 -40.19 3.17 -6.32
C GLU A 222 -40.85 1.92 -6.90
N GLU A 223 -42.07 2.06 -7.43
CA GLU A 223 -42.86 0.91 -7.97
C GLU A 223 -42.04 0.14 -9.04
N GLY A 224 -41.83 -1.15 -8.82
CA GLY A 224 -41.12 -2.06 -9.72
C GLY A 224 -39.62 -1.81 -9.84
N LEU A 225 -39.02 -0.88 -9.09
CA LEU A 225 -37.59 -0.56 -9.16
C LEU A 225 -36.75 -1.73 -8.67
N LYS A 226 -37.15 -2.41 -7.60
CA LYS A 226 -36.45 -3.59 -7.10
C LYS A 226 -36.29 -4.67 -8.17
N ASP A 227 -37.36 -5.03 -8.89
CA ASP A 227 -37.30 -6.07 -9.92
C ASP A 227 -36.41 -5.68 -11.08
N ARG A 228 -36.44 -4.37 -11.49
CA ARG A 228 -35.53 -3.85 -12.51
C ARG A 228 -34.08 -3.87 -12.07
N LEU A 229 -33.79 -3.59 -10.80
CA LEU A 229 -32.45 -3.69 -10.23
C LEU A 229 -31.97 -5.14 -10.20
N GLU A 230 -32.78 -6.08 -9.72
CA GLU A 230 -32.43 -7.50 -9.73
C GLU A 230 -32.13 -8.01 -11.14
N ALA A 231 -32.90 -7.57 -12.14
CA ALA A 231 -32.62 -7.89 -13.55
C ALA A 231 -31.30 -7.30 -14.03
N ALA A 232 -31.00 -6.03 -13.68
CA ALA A 232 -29.73 -5.38 -14.05
C ALA A 232 -28.52 -6.04 -13.38
N PHE A 233 -28.62 -6.40 -12.10
CA PHE A 233 -27.55 -7.09 -11.38
C PHE A 233 -27.29 -8.50 -11.89
N ALA A 234 -28.30 -9.22 -12.35
CA ALA A 234 -28.16 -10.56 -12.92
C ALA A 234 -27.26 -10.61 -14.17
N GLU A 235 -27.08 -9.48 -14.86
CA GLU A 235 -26.21 -9.36 -16.03
C GLU A 235 -24.75 -8.98 -15.67
N THR A 236 -24.44 -8.77 -14.40
CA THR A 236 -23.12 -8.29 -13.96
C THR A 236 -22.11 -9.42 -13.76
N LYS A 237 -20.82 -9.03 -13.58
CA LYS A 237 -19.71 -9.94 -13.22
C LYS A 237 -19.40 -9.93 -11.72
N LEU A 238 -20.32 -9.46 -10.87
CA LEU A 238 -20.14 -9.45 -9.43
C LEU A 238 -19.99 -10.87 -8.88
N GLN A 239 -19.22 -11.02 -7.80
CA GLN A 239 -19.14 -12.29 -7.07
C GLN A 239 -20.44 -12.61 -6.34
N GLU A 240 -21.05 -11.56 -5.78
CA GLU A 240 -22.29 -11.64 -5.02
C GLU A 240 -23.01 -10.30 -5.07
N TYR A 241 -24.33 -10.32 -5.05
CA TYR A 241 -25.15 -9.14 -4.84
C TYR A 241 -26.43 -9.49 -4.06
N LYS A 242 -27.01 -8.49 -3.43
CA LYS A 242 -28.31 -8.61 -2.74
C LYS A 242 -29.08 -7.32 -2.89
N VAL A 243 -30.36 -7.43 -3.24
CA VAL A 243 -31.32 -6.31 -3.32
C VAL A 243 -32.51 -6.65 -2.43
N THR A 244 -32.79 -5.80 -1.46
CA THR A 244 -33.94 -5.97 -0.54
C THR A 244 -34.75 -4.71 -0.47
N GLU A 245 -36.06 -4.83 -0.30
CA GLU A 245 -36.96 -3.70 -0.13
C GLU A 245 -37.69 -3.83 1.19
N GLU A 246 -37.58 -2.81 2.04
CA GLU A 246 -38.21 -2.74 3.34
C GLU A 246 -38.44 -1.27 3.74
N ASP A 247 -39.54 -0.97 4.39
CA ASP A 247 -39.88 0.34 4.96
C ASP A 247 -39.73 1.52 3.95
N GLY A 248 -40.11 1.31 2.68
CA GLY A 248 -40.04 2.33 1.64
C GLY A 248 -38.62 2.64 1.13
N LYS A 249 -37.67 1.74 1.39
CA LYS A 249 -36.29 1.82 0.93
C LYS A 249 -35.88 0.53 0.21
N ILE A 250 -34.95 0.67 -0.71
CA ILE A 250 -34.22 -0.45 -1.31
C ILE A 250 -32.80 -0.41 -0.79
N SER A 251 -32.36 -1.50 -0.18
CA SER A 251 -30.98 -1.72 0.24
C SER A 251 -30.28 -2.63 -0.75
N ILE A 252 -29.11 -2.21 -1.19
CA ILE A 252 -28.30 -2.89 -2.18
C ILE A 252 -26.96 -3.25 -1.54
N TYR A 253 -26.49 -4.48 -1.73
CA TYR A 253 -25.15 -4.94 -1.46
C TYR A 253 -24.54 -5.49 -2.74
N ALA A 254 -23.28 -5.17 -3.00
CA ALA A 254 -22.52 -5.68 -4.14
C ALA A 254 -21.12 -6.08 -3.70
N LYS A 255 -20.65 -7.26 -4.12
CA LYS A 255 -19.29 -7.77 -3.90
C LYS A 255 -18.60 -7.95 -5.25
N GLY A 256 -17.59 -7.12 -5.48
CA GLY A 256 -16.72 -7.17 -6.65
C GLY A 256 -15.40 -7.90 -6.35
N VAL A 257 -14.29 -7.37 -6.90
CA VAL A 257 -12.94 -7.93 -6.75
C VAL A 257 -11.96 -6.79 -6.52
N SER A 258 -11.15 -6.88 -5.46
CA SER A 258 -10.09 -5.92 -5.19
C SER A 258 -8.97 -6.02 -6.22
N ALA A 259 -8.37 -4.88 -6.56
CA ALA A 259 -7.13 -4.77 -7.32
C ALA A 259 -6.47 -3.44 -7.00
N HIS A 260 -5.18 -3.33 -7.23
CA HIS A 260 -4.49 -2.06 -7.09
C HIS A 260 -4.99 -1.03 -8.12
N ALA A 261 -5.15 0.23 -7.74
CA ALA A 261 -5.70 1.29 -8.62
C ALA A 261 -4.85 1.54 -9.87
N SER A 262 -3.56 1.18 -9.87
CA SER A 262 -2.69 1.25 -11.06
C SER A 262 -2.99 0.16 -12.10
N THR A 263 -3.68 -0.91 -11.70
CA THR A 263 -4.05 -2.06 -12.55
C THR A 263 -5.52 -2.44 -12.37
N PRO A 264 -6.47 -1.49 -12.50
CA PRO A 264 -7.87 -1.67 -12.11
C PRO A 264 -8.61 -2.71 -12.95
N ALA A 265 -8.09 -3.04 -14.13
CA ALA A 265 -8.67 -4.07 -15.00
C ALA A 265 -8.64 -5.49 -14.40
N PHE A 266 -7.83 -5.74 -13.39
CA PHE A 266 -7.84 -7.01 -12.63
C PHE A 266 -8.90 -7.06 -11.52
N GLY A 267 -9.55 -5.94 -11.23
CA GLY A 267 -10.60 -5.82 -10.24
C GLY A 267 -11.99 -5.69 -10.84
N VAL A 268 -12.99 -5.69 -9.95
CA VAL A 268 -14.39 -5.35 -10.27
C VAL A 268 -14.88 -4.34 -9.25
N ASN A 269 -15.10 -3.09 -9.68
CA ASN A 269 -15.53 -2.00 -8.82
C ASN A 269 -17.02 -2.14 -8.45
N ALA A 270 -17.30 -2.59 -7.23
CA ALA A 270 -18.65 -2.79 -6.74
C ALA A 270 -19.51 -1.52 -6.75
N ALA A 271 -18.93 -0.36 -6.38
CA ALA A 271 -19.64 0.92 -6.39
C ALA A 271 -19.98 1.34 -7.83
N GLY A 272 -19.05 1.20 -8.78
CA GLY A 272 -19.30 1.50 -10.19
C GLY A 272 -20.39 0.62 -10.79
N VAL A 273 -20.43 -0.66 -10.41
CA VAL A 273 -21.50 -1.56 -10.85
C VAL A 273 -22.86 -1.18 -10.25
N ILE A 274 -22.90 -0.75 -8.98
CA ILE A 274 -24.17 -0.23 -8.40
C ILE A 274 -24.69 0.96 -9.21
N PHE A 275 -23.83 1.95 -9.53
CA PHE A 275 -24.24 3.11 -10.33
C PHE A 275 -24.72 2.73 -11.73
N ASP A 276 -24.06 1.78 -12.40
CA ASP A 276 -24.48 1.25 -13.70
C ASP A 276 -25.85 0.56 -13.62
N CYS A 277 -26.06 -0.29 -12.60
CA CYS A 277 -27.34 -0.96 -12.36
C CYS A 277 -28.48 0.01 -12.01
N LEU A 278 -28.20 1.05 -11.22
CA LEU A 278 -29.19 2.11 -10.93
C LEU A 278 -29.63 2.82 -12.20
N ALA A 279 -28.73 3.19 -13.08
CA ALA A 279 -29.06 3.81 -14.37
C ALA A 279 -29.86 2.86 -15.28
N LYS A 280 -29.43 1.61 -15.40
CA LYS A 280 -30.15 0.57 -16.19
C LYS A 280 -31.56 0.29 -15.66
N ALA A 281 -31.74 0.33 -14.36
CA ALA A 281 -33.04 0.19 -13.72
C ALA A 281 -33.93 1.43 -13.85
N GLY A 282 -33.44 2.53 -14.41
CA GLY A 282 -34.18 3.77 -14.59
C GLY A 282 -34.36 4.58 -13.30
N PHE A 283 -33.42 4.46 -12.35
CA PHE A 283 -33.38 5.34 -11.18
C PHE A 283 -32.85 6.72 -11.60
N GLU A 284 -33.75 7.69 -11.65
CA GLU A 284 -33.45 9.06 -12.06
C GLU A 284 -32.78 9.85 -10.92
N ASP A 285 -31.48 10.09 -11.03
CA ASP A 285 -30.66 10.79 -10.03
C ASP A 285 -29.48 11.51 -10.71
N ASP A 286 -29.27 12.77 -10.39
CA ASP A 286 -28.23 13.61 -11.00
C ASP A 286 -26.80 13.04 -10.78
N PHE A 287 -26.54 12.43 -9.62
CA PHE A 287 -25.22 11.85 -9.35
C PHE A 287 -24.99 10.53 -10.09
N VAL A 288 -26.05 9.72 -10.20
CA VAL A 288 -26.02 8.47 -11.00
C VAL A 288 -25.77 8.78 -12.48
N GLU A 289 -26.45 9.80 -13.02
CA GLU A 289 -26.26 10.27 -14.39
C GLU A 289 -24.84 10.81 -14.60
N PHE A 290 -24.35 11.67 -13.70
CA PHE A 290 -22.99 12.20 -13.76
C PHE A 290 -21.95 11.08 -13.73
N TYR A 291 -22.07 10.14 -12.78
CA TYR A 291 -21.13 9.04 -12.66
C TYR A 291 -21.06 8.19 -13.94
N ASN A 292 -22.21 7.78 -14.47
CA ASN A 292 -22.26 6.91 -15.65
C ASN A 292 -21.83 7.63 -16.93
N SER A 293 -22.09 8.93 -17.07
CA SER A 293 -21.71 9.68 -18.25
C SER A 293 -20.22 10.08 -18.29
N HIS A 294 -19.57 10.23 -17.13
CA HIS A 294 -18.20 10.74 -17.06
C HIS A 294 -17.19 9.70 -16.55
N ILE A 295 -17.58 8.83 -15.63
CA ILE A 295 -16.69 7.83 -15.02
C ILE A 295 -17.04 6.44 -15.56
N GLY A 296 -18.26 5.98 -15.31
CA GLY A 296 -18.76 4.68 -15.73
C GLY A 296 -17.99 3.52 -15.12
N THR A 297 -17.96 2.41 -15.85
CA THR A 297 -17.23 1.19 -15.49
C THR A 297 -15.90 1.02 -16.26
N ALA A 298 -15.51 2.00 -17.09
CA ALA A 298 -14.25 1.99 -17.80
C ALA A 298 -13.07 2.23 -16.85
N CYS A 299 -11.97 1.48 -17.06
CA CYS A 299 -10.79 1.54 -16.18
C CYS A 299 -9.64 2.37 -16.77
N ASP A 300 -9.86 3.09 -17.87
CA ASP A 300 -8.81 3.77 -18.64
C ASP A 300 -8.85 5.30 -18.53
N GLY A 301 -9.77 5.84 -17.75
CA GLY A 301 -9.95 7.29 -17.60
C GLY A 301 -10.52 8.00 -18.83
N SER A 302 -10.90 7.28 -19.89
CA SER A 302 -11.40 7.87 -21.12
C SER A 302 -12.68 8.71 -20.93
N GLY A 303 -13.53 8.32 -19.99
CA GLY A 303 -14.77 9.04 -19.66
C GLY A 303 -14.56 10.48 -19.16
N ILE A 304 -13.42 10.77 -18.55
CA ILE A 304 -13.02 12.11 -18.08
C ILE A 304 -11.87 12.72 -18.91
N GLY A 305 -11.60 12.14 -20.08
CA GLY A 305 -10.60 12.65 -21.01
C GLY A 305 -9.15 12.38 -20.64
N LEU A 306 -8.89 11.52 -19.65
CA LEU A 306 -7.56 11.01 -19.31
C LEU A 306 -7.24 9.83 -20.24
N LYS A 307 -6.07 9.84 -20.85
CA LYS A 307 -5.52 8.74 -21.67
C LYS A 307 -4.05 8.58 -21.40
#